data_d765b2889ae8b6a8833f6034a263dbad
#
_entry.id   d765b2889ae8b6a8833f6034a263dbad
#
_cell.length_a   1.000
_cell.length_b   1.000
_cell.length_c   1.000
_cell.angle_alpha   90.00
_cell.angle_beta   90.00
_cell.angle_gamma   90.00
#
_symmetry.space_group_name_H-M   'P 1'
#
loop_
_entity.id
_entity.type
_entity.pdbx_description
1 polymer ?
#
loop_
_entity_poly.entity_id
_entity_poly.type
_entity_poly.pdbx_seq_one_letter_code
_entity_poly.pdbx_strand_id
1 'polypeptide(L)'
;MATHVRWASIALLHNVVRTLNYLHENEGIPLPKVEYRGKVKLHGTNCGVHITTRGGVYAQSRSQMLEAGSGDYKGFARWVEEHRGFWKSLKCPEDMLVFGEWCGPGVEKGMAISGLDRKVFAVFALQYNRGEKAFYVFDPEVIKATLGDEHPDVFVLPWYGEPVTLDYSDPQALEVSAEMLNHLIAGVEKEDPWVKETFGISGVEGIEDVLQEIPALLAAEDPNSCMEFAEVALLCLLHTDGQRQGLAQHKRIDVGLEAGLEVV
;
A
#
# COMPACT_ATOMS: atom_id res chain seq x y z
N MET A 1 -22.98 10.03 8.90
CA MET A 1 -21.93 9.13 9.42
C MET A 1 -21.11 8.66 8.22
N ALA A 2 -19.80 8.53 8.37
CA ALA A 2 -18.97 7.92 7.33
C ALA A 2 -19.27 6.42 7.22
N THR A 3 -19.23 5.89 6.01
CA THR A 3 -19.38 4.45 5.75
C THR A 3 -18.00 3.84 5.65
N HIS A 4 -17.80 2.65 6.17
CA HIS A 4 -16.55 1.91 6.06
C HIS A 4 -16.18 1.68 4.59
N VAL A 5 -14.93 1.95 4.24
CA VAL A 5 -14.35 1.71 2.91
C VAL A 5 -13.19 0.75 3.05
N ARG A 6 -13.34 -0.46 2.52
CA ARG A 6 -12.28 -1.47 2.58
C ARG A 6 -11.13 -1.09 1.66
N TRP A 7 -9.91 -1.06 2.20
CA TRP A 7 -8.72 -0.99 1.35
C TRP A 7 -8.57 -2.27 0.52
N ALA A 8 -8.27 -2.10 -0.74
CA ALA A 8 -8.07 -3.21 -1.66
C ALA A 8 -6.94 -4.14 -1.22
N SER A 9 -7.11 -5.43 -1.48
CA SER A 9 -6.01 -6.38 -1.34
C SER A 9 -5.03 -6.21 -2.50
N ILE A 10 -3.74 -6.25 -2.20
CA ILE A 10 -2.69 -6.20 -3.21
C ILE A 10 -2.58 -7.58 -3.85
N ALA A 11 -2.62 -7.65 -5.17
CA ALA A 11 -2.45 -8.90 -5.90
C ALA A 11 -0.95 -9.23 -6.04
N LEU A 12 -0.62 -10.50 -5.91
CA LEU A 12 0.73 -11.00 -6.22
C LEU A 12 0.99 -10.91 -7.73
N LEU A 13 2.22 -10.60 -8.14
CA LEU A 13 2.58 -10.40 -9.55
C LEU A 13 2.20 -11.61 -10.42
N HIS A 14 2.44 -12.84 -9.96
CA HIS A 14 2.08 -14.04 -10.72
C HIS A 14 0.57 -14.18 -10.96
N ASN A 15 -0.27 -13.71 -10.03
CA ASN A 15 -1.72 -13.69 -10.21
C ASN A 15 -2.13 -12.65 -11.26
N VAL A 16 -1.47 -11.48 -11.27
CA VAL A 16 -1.68 -10.44 -12.30
C VAL A 16 -1.31 -11.01 -13.67
N VAL A 17 -0.11 -11.61 -13.80
CA VAL A 17 0.36 -12.25 -15.06
C VAL A 17 -0.64 -13.29 -15.54
N ARG A 18 -1.06 -14.21 -14.65
CA ARG A 18 -2.03 -15.26 -14.99
C ARG A 18 -3.35 -14.69 -15.47
N THR A 19 -3.85 -13.64 -14.80
CA THR A 19 -5.12 -13.02 -15.18
C THR A 19 -5.01 -12.31 -16.53
N LEU A 20 -3.94 -11.56 -16.77
CA LEU A 20 -3.70 -10.88 -18.04
C LEU A 20 -3.57 -11.88 -19.19
N ASN A 21 -2.84 -12.98 -19.00
CA ASN A 21 -2.72 -14.04 -20.01
C ASN A 21 -4.09 -14.67 -20.30
N TYR A 22 -4.88 -14.97 -19.27
CA TYR A 22 -6.24 -15.49 -19.46
C TYR A 22 -7.12 -14.55 -20.30
N LEU A 23 -7.09 -13.25 -20.01
CA LEU A 23 -7.86 -12.23 -20.75
C LEU A 23 -7.34 -12.09 -22.19
N HIS A 24 -6.04 -12.18 -22.39
CA HIS A 24 -5.45 -12.14 -23.72
C HIS A 24 -5.89 -13.34 -24.57
N GLU A 25 -5.78 -14.55 -24.04
CA GLU A 25 -6.07 -15.80 -24.74
C GLU A 25 -7.58 -16.00 -25.01
N ASN A 26 -8.45 -15.60 -24.08
CA ASN A 26 -9.87 -15.89 -24.15
C ASN A 26 -10.73 -14.71 -24.66
N GLU A 27 -10.27 -13.48 -24.45
CA GLU A 27 -11.02 -12.28 -24.80
C GLU A 27 -10.30 -11.40 -25.82
N GLY A 28 -9.07 -11.76 -26.22
CA GLY A 28 -8.28 -11.02 -27.21
C GLY A 28 -7.78 -9.65 -26.70
N ILE A 29 -7.75 -9.44 -25.38
CA ILE A 29 -7.28 -8.19 -24.78
C ILE A 29 -5.75 -8.12 -24.96
N PRO A 30 -5.20 -7.03 -25.53
CA PRO A 30 -3.75 -6.89 -25.67
C PRO A 30 -3.05 -6.90 -24.31
N LEU A 31 -1.92 -7.60 -24.22
CA LEU A 31 -1.08 -7.56 -23.02
C LEU A 31 -0.45 -6.17 -22.88
N PRO A 32 -0.59 -5.52 -21.71
CA PRO A 32 -0.11 -4.16 -21.51
C PRO A 32 1.39 -4.10 -21.25
N LYS A 33 1.94 -2.91 -21.45
CA LYS A 33 3.22 -2.48 -20.91
C LYS A 33 2.95 -1.36 -19.91
N VAL A 34 3.36 -1.55 -18.65
CA VAL A 34 2.97 -0.67 -17.52
C VAL A 34 4.19 -0.31 -16.70
N GLU A 35 4.33 0.97 -16.36
CA GLU A 35 5.32 1.43 -15.41
C GLU A 35 4.75 1.39 -13.98
N TYR A 36 5.51 0.84 -13.06
CA TYR A 36 5.15 0.69 -11.66
C TYR A 36 6.13 1.45 -10.75
N ARG A 37 5.60 2.00 -9.67
CA ARG A 37 6.38 2.56 -8.55
C ARG A 37 6.01 1.85 -7.26
N GLY A 38 7.00 1.63 -6.40
CA GLY A 38 6.82 0.90 -5.15
C GLY A 38 6.85 1.80 -3.91
N LYS A 39 6.22 1.34 -2.84
CA LYS A 39 6.38 1.84 -1.47
C LYS A 39 6.71 0.67 -0.56
N VAL A 40 7.47 0.94 0.51
CA VAL A 40 7.72 -0.08 1.53
C VAL A 40 6.41 -0.49 2.20
N LYS A 41 6.11 -1.80 2.21
CA LYS A 41 4.95 -2.32 2.95
C LYS A 41 5.35 -2.50 4.41
N LEU A 42 4.81 -1.66 5.28
CA LEU A 42 5.07 -1.74 6.71
C LEU A 42 4.25 -2.86 7.36
N HIS A 43 4.82 -3.43 8.41
CA HIS A 43 4.15 -4.43 9.25
C HIS A 43 3.45 -3.77 10.45
N GLY A 44 2.23 -3.36 10.25
CA GLY A 44 1.39 -2.75 11.27
C GLY A 44 -0.05 -3.19 11.13
N THR A 45 -0.97 -2.24 11.17
CA THR A 45 -2.38 -2.49 10.90
C THR A 45 -2.94 -1.43 9.96
N ASN A 46 -3.58 -1.87 8.88
CA ASN A 46 -4.22 -0.97 7.94
C ASN A 46 -5.34 -0.19 8.62
N CYS A 47 -5.24 1.12 8.57
CA CYS A 47 -6.18 2.05 9.16
C CYS A 47 -6.52 3.18 8.19
N GLY A 48 -7.60 3.91 8.48
CA GLY A 48 -7.99 5.08 7.72
C GLY A 48 -8.67 6.14 8.56
N VAL A 49 -8.50 7.39 8.15
CA VAL A 49 -9.17 8.55 8.74
C VAL A 49 -10.08 9.18 7.70
N HIS A 50 -11.38 9.12 7.92
CA HIS A 50 -12.36 9.81 7.11
C HIS A 50 -12.47 11.27 7.53
N ILE A 51 -12.41 12.17 6.58
CA ILE A 51 -12.59 13.60 6.76
C ILE A 51 -13.70 14.04 5.82
N THR A 52 -14.79 14.52 6.38
CA THR A 52 -15.94 14.92 5.57
C THR A 52 -15.98 16.44 5.40
N THR A 53 -16.53 16.90 4.29
CA THR A 53 -16.78 18.33 4.01
C THR A 53 -17.62 19.03 5.07
N ARG A 54 -18.37 18.25 5.87
CA ARG A 54 -19.16 18.76 7.01
C ARG A 54 -18.38 18.80 8.32
N GLY A 55 -17.06 18.59 8.30
CA GLY A 55 -16.19 18.60 9.48
C GLY A 55 -16.26 17.34 10.35
N GLY A 56 -16.83 16.26 9.84
CA GLY A 56 -16.77 14.94 10.49
C GLY A 56 -15.38 14.33 10.34
N VAL A 57 -14.87 13.74 11.43
CA VAL A 57 -13.62 12.96 11.46
C VAL A 57 -13.92 11.61 12.08
N TYR A 58 -13.60 10.52 11.39
CA TYR A 58 -13.91 9.17 11.83
C TYR A 58 -12.73 8.24 11.55
N ALA A 59 -12.49 7.31 12.46
CA ALA A 59 -11.45 6.27 12.30
C ALA A 59 -12.04 4.97 11.76
N GLN A 60 -11.27 4.24 10.96
CA GLN A 60 -11.58 2.88 10.56
C GLN A 60 -10.35 1.97 10.65
N SER A 61 -10.58 0.66 10.79
CA SER A 61 -9.60 -0.39 10.51
C SER A 61 -9.83 -0.94 9.09
N ARG A 62 -9.07 -1.98 8.74
CA ARG A 62 -9.26 -2.70 7.47
C ARG A 62 -10.68 -3.26 7.28
N SER A 63 -11.38 -3.59 8.37
CA SER A 63 -12.64 -4.34 8.33
C SER A 63 -13.86 -3.58 8.86
N GLN A 64 -13.68 -2.51 9.61
CA GLN A 64 -14.80 -1.81 10.26
C GLN A 64 -14.46 -0.38 10.66
N MET A 65 -15.52 0.42 10.87
CA MET A 65 -15.40 1.70 11.56
C MET A 65 -14.97 1.48 13.01
N LEU A 66 -14.16 2.39 13.54
CA LEU A 66 -13.64 2.33 14.90
C LEU A 66 -14.21 3.47 15.75
N GLU A 67 -14.43 3.17 17.04
CA GLU A 67 -14.80 4.15 18.03
C GLU A 67 -13.78 4.17 19.18
N ALA A 68 -13.46 5.36 19.69
CA ALA A 68 -12.58 5.48 20.85
C ALA A 68 -13.25 4.84 22.08
N GLY A 69 -12.62 3.81 22.65
CA GLY A 69 -13.16 3.09 23.81
C GLY A 69 -13.01 1.57 23.72
N SER A 70 -14.05 0.83 24.13
CA SER A 70 -14.06 -0.63 24.04
C SER A 70 -14.20 -1.05 22.57
N GLY A 71 -13.15 -1.62 21.99
CA GLY A 71 -13.11 -2.01 20.57
C GLY A 71 -12.14 -1.16 19.72
N ASP A 72 -11.49 -0.18 20.35
CA ASP A 72 -10.42 0.58 19.72
C ASP A 72 -9.21 -0.32 19.48
N TYR A 73 -9.05 -0.76 18.24
CA TYR A 73 -7.96 -1.65 17.87
C TYR A 73 -6.61 -0.94 17.94
N LYS A 74 -5.73 -1.41 18.83
CA LYS A 74 -4.37 -0.88 19.02
C LYS A 74 -4.31 0.63 19.37
N GLY A 75 -5.42 1.26 19.76
CA GLY A 75 -5.50 2.65 20.19
C GLY A 75 -5.61 3.67 19.05
N PHE A 76 -5.87 3.25 17.81
CA PHE A 76 -5.94 4.16 16.65
C PHE A 76 -7.11 5.14 16.72
N ALA A 77 -8.31 4.69 17.08
CA ALA A 77 -9.47 5.58 17.13
C ALA A 77 -9.34 6.64 18.24
N ARG A 78 -8.76 6.27 19.39
CA ARG A 78 -8.44 7.23 20.45
C ARG A 78 -7.43 8.25 19.98
N TRP A 79 -6.37 7.83 19.32
CA TRP A 79 -5.37 8.73 18.77
C TRP A 79 -5.98 9.71 17.74
N VAL A 80 -6.85 9.23 16.84
CA VAL A 80 -7.59 10.11 15.90
C VAL A 80 -8.45 11.13 16.63
N GLU A 81 -9.13 10.73 17.71
CA GLU A 81 -9.95 11.64 18.52
C GLU A 81 -9.08 12.69 19.23
N GLU A 82 -7.97 12.30 19.83
CA GLU A 82 -7.02 13.19 20.49
C GLU A 82 -6.41 14.21 19.52
N HIS A 83 -6.24 13.82 18.25
CA HIS A 83 -5.71 14.68 17.18
C HIS A 83 -6.77 15.21 16.22
N ARG A 84 -8.04 15.20 16.64
CA ARG A 84 -9.18 15.68 15.81
C ARG A 84 -8.99 17.09 15.27
N GLY A 85 -8.30 17.95 16.01
CA GLY A 85 -7.99 19.32 15.60
C GLY A 85 -7.14 19.37 14.32
N PHE A 86 -6.10 18.54 14.24
CA PHE A 86 -5.25 18.38 13.06
C PHE A 86 -6.09 17.91 11.85
N TRP A 87 -6.84 16.84 12.01
CA TRP A 87 -7.68 16.31 10.91
C TRP A 87 -8.72 17.30 10.41
N LYS A 88 -9.30 18.11 11.30
CA LYS A 88 -10.26 19.17 10.92
C LYS A 88 -9.62 20.38 10.26
N SER A 89 -8.32 20.62 10.46
CA SER A 89 -7.63 21.75 9.84
C SER A 89 -7.35 21.50 8.35
N LEU A 90 -7.40 20.24 7.91
CA LEU A 90 -7.18 19.89 6.52
C LEU A 90 -8.29 20.43 5.64
N LYS A 91 -7.90 21.16 4.58
CA LYS A 91 -8.83 21.73 3.62
C LYS A 91 -9.24 20.68 2.60
N CYS A 92 -10.39 20.07 2.81
CA CYS A 92 -10.92 19.05 1.92
C CYS A 92 -12.11 19.62 1.14
N PRO A 93 -11.98 19.85 -0.18
CA PRO A 93 -13.10 20.28 -1.02
C PRO A 93 -14.15 19.17 -1.20
N GLU A 94 -13.76 17.95 -0.98
CA GLU A 94 -14.57 16.73 -1.09
C GLU A 94 -14.34 15.86 0.14
N ASP A 95 -15.23 14.89 0.39
CA ASP A 95 -14.99 13.89 1.44
C ASP A 95 -13.73 13.08 1.09
N MET A 96 -12.81 13.02 2.03
CA MET A 96 -11.49 12.38 1.86
C MET A 96 -11.29 11.27 2.88
N LEU A 97 -10.67 10.19 2.46
CA LEU A 97 -10.19 9.12 3.31
C LEU A 97 -8.68 9.02 3.20
N VAL A 98 -8.00 9.20 4.31
CA VAL A 98 -6.55 9.06 4.43
C VAL A 98 -6.25 7.64 4.85
N PHE A 99 -5.64 6.84 3.97
CA PHE A 99 -5.21 5.48 4.25
C PHE A 99 -3.76 5.43 4.68
N GLY A 100 -3.47 4.64 5.70
CA GLY A 100 -2.13 4.44 6.22
C GLY A 100 -1.99 3.16 7.03
N GLU A 101 -0.76 2.90 7.43
CA GLU A 101 -0.43 1.83 8.35
C GLU A 101 -0.24 2.42 9.75
N TRP A 102 -1.04 1.96 10.72
CA TRP A 102 -0.85 2.25 12.14
C TRP A 102 0.17 1.28 12.70
N CYS A 103 1.30 1.77 13.15
CA CYS A 103 2.44 0.95 13.51
C CYS A 103 3.21 1.52 14.69
N GLY A 104 4.16 0.72 15.22
CA GLY A 104 4.97 1.06 16.38
C GLY A 104 4.74 0.14 17.59
N PRO A 105 5.19 0.53 18.79
CA PRO A 105 5.19 -0.33 19.98
C PRO A 105 3.81 -0.88 20.31
N GLY A 106 3.70 -2.22 20.46
CA GLY A 106 2.47 -2.90 20.83
C GLY A 106 1.40 -2.99 19.74
N VAL A 107 1.71 -2.59 18.49
CA VAL A 107 0.86 -2.89 17.33
C VAL A 107 1.20 -4.26 16.80
N GLU A 108 2.41 -4.46 16.29
CA GLU A 108 2.97 -5.75 15.91
C GLU A 108 4.35 -5.95 16.53
N LYS A 109 5.00 -7.10 16.33
CA LYS A 109 6.29 -7.45 16.92
C LYS A 109 7.25 -7.98 15.86
N GLY A 110 8.56 -7.95 16.18
CA GLY A 110 9.58 -8.62 15.38
C GLY A 110 10.03 -7.88 14.14
N MET A 111 9.61 -6.63 13.92
CA MET A 111 9.99 -5.81 12.77
C MET A 111 10.60 -4.48 13.21
N ALA A 112 11.39 -3.83 12.34
CA ALA A 112 12.04 -2.54 12.62
C ALA A 112 11.05 -1.50 13.16
N ILE A 113 9.86 -1.43 12.57
CA ILE A 113 8.79 -0.51 12.97
C ILE A 113 8.28 -0.73 14.40
N SER A 114 8.41 -1.93 14.95
CA SER A 114 8.03 -2.20 16.35
C SER A 114 9.03 -1.67 17.37
N GLY A 115 10.23 -1.32 16.93
CA GLY A 115 11.30 -0.71 17.75
C GLY A 115 11.20 0.80 17.89
N LEU A 116 10.20 1.46 17.32
CA LEU A 116 9.97 2.89 17.52
C LEU A 116 9.67 3.22 18.99
N ASP A 117 9.93 4.45 19.38
CA ASP A 117 9.63 4.96 20.73
C ASP A 117 8.13 5.27 20.93
N ARG A 118 7.39 5.44 19.84
CA ARG A 118 5.95 5.74 19.83
C ARG A 118 5.24 5.14 18.62
N LYS A 119 3.92 5.13 18.67
CA LYS A 119 3.10 4.75 17.53
C LYS A 119 3.02 5.89 16.53
N VAL A 120 3.00 5.53 15.24
CA VAL A 120 2.93 6.47 14.13
C VAL A 120 1.90 6.00 13.09
N PHE A 121 1.36 6.95 12.34
CA PHE A 121 0.47 6.69 11.21
C PHE A 121 1.22 6.99 9.90
N ALA A 122 1.64 5.94 9.21
CA ALA A 122 2.37 6.01 7.95
C ALA A 122 1.40 6.02 6.77
N VAL A 123 1.10 7.19 6.25
CA VAL A 123 0.13 7.40 5.17
C VAL A 123 0.72 6.94 3.84
N PHE A 124 -0.02 6.12 3.10
CA PHE A 124 0.39 5.63 1.80
C PHE A 124 -0.55 6.04 0.66
N ALA A 125 -1.80 6.43 0.94
CA ALA A 125 -2.75 6.87 -0.08
C ALA A 125 -3.82 7.81 0.48
N LEU A 126 -4.38 8.65 -0.40
CA LEU A 126 -5.63 9.35 -0.18
C LEU A 126 -6.69 8.80 -1.13
N GLN A 127 -7.94 8.78 -0.68
CA GLN A 127 -9.09 8.51 -1.53
C GLN A 127 -10.07 9.67 -1.41
N TYR A 128 -10.48 10.19 -2.56
CA TYR A 128 -11.56 11.16 -2.68
C TYR A 128 -12.79 10.50 -3.26
N ASN A 129 -13.95 10.81 -2.70
CA ASN A 129 -15.23 10.29 -3.18
C ASN A 129 -15.93 11.33 -4.02
N ARG A 130 -15.96 11.13 -5.33
CA ARG A 130 -16.65 11.98 -6.31
C ARG A 130 -17.93 11.29 -6.78
N GLY A 131 -19.01 11.43 -6.01
CA GLY A 131 -20.27 10.74 -6.29
C GLY A 131 -20.11 9.22 -6.14
N GLU A 132 -20.36 8.46 -7.23
CA GLU A 132 -20.20 7.01 -7.25
C GLU A 132 -18.75 6.54 -7.56
N LYS A 133 -17.85 7.47 -7.89
CA LYS A 133 -16.46 7.16 -8.25
C LYS A 133 -15.50 7.50 -7.12
N ALA A 134 -14.60 6.57 -6.81
CA ALA A 134 -13.45 6.82 -5.97
C ALA A 134 -12.25 7.25 -6.82
N PHE A 135 -11.53 8.26 -6.37
CA PHE A 135 -10.29 8.71 -6.97
C PHE A 135 -9.16 8.58 -5.95
N TYR A 136 -8.08 7.93 -6.32
CA TYR A 136 -6.95 7.66 -5.43
C TYR A 136 -5.75 8.55 -5.76
N VAL A 137 -5.05 9.00 -4.73
CA VAL A 137 -3.79 9.72 -4.82
C VAL A 137 -2.73 8.92 -4.06
N PHE A 138 -1.67 8.56 -4.76
CA PHE A 138 -0.56 7.78 -4.21
C PHE A 138 0.76 8.55 -4.18
N ASP A 139 0.84 9.64 -4.94
CA ASP A 139 2.05 10.46 -5.01
C ASP A 139 2.36 11.08 -3.64
N PRO A 140 3.56 10.80 -3.07
CA PRO A 140 3.93 11.28 -1.74
C PRO A 140 3.94 12.80 -1.62
N GLU A 141 4.35 13.51 -2.67
CA GLU A 141 4.44 14.97 -2.62
C GLU A 141 3.03 15.60 -2.63
N VAL A 142 2.10 15.01 -3.39
CA VAL A 142 0.70 15.43 -3.39
C VAL A 142 0.04 15.11 -2.04
N ILE A 143 0.33 13.95 -1.46
CA ILE A 143 -0.16 13.58 -0.12
C ILE A 143 0.37 14.54 0.92
N LYS A 144 1.68 14.83 0.95
CA LYS A 144 2.29 15.80 1.87
C LYS A 144 1.67 17.18 1.74
N ALA A 145 1.53 17.67 0.50
CA ALA A 145 0.90 18.98 0.24
C ALA A 145 -0.56 19.04 0.72
N THR A 146 -1.28 17.92 0.65
CA THR A 146 -2.67 17.82 1.12
C THR A 146 -2.78 17.79 2.64
N LEU A 147 -1.89 17.04 3.30
CA LEU A 147 -1.85 16.95 4.76
C LEU A 147 -1.33 18.24 5.43
N GLY A 148 -0.62 19.06 4.68
CA GLY A 148 -0.16 20.38 5.13
C GLY A 148 0.95 20.30 6.19
N ASP A 149 0.76 21.01 7.30
CA ASP A 149 1.76 21.14 8.35
C ASP A 149 2.19 19.78 8.93
N GLU A 150 3.46 19.68 9.29
CA GLU A 150 4.04 18.48 9.89
C GLU A 150 3.33 18.13 11.21
N HIS A 151 2.91 16.88 11.32
CA HIS A 151 2.41 16.30 12.55
C HIS A 151 3.43 15.26 13.07
N PRO A 152 3.79 15.27 14.37
CA PRO A 152 4.87 14.44 14.89
C PRO A 152 4.67 12.94 14.71
N ASP A 153 3.42 12.48 14.59
CA ASP A 153 3.06 11.06 14.48
C ASP A 153 2.46 10.69 13.12
N VAL A 154 2.38 11.64 12.16
CA VAL A 154 1.88 11.37 10.80
C VAL A 154 3.02 11.49 9.81
N PHE A 155 3.29 10.42 9.10
CA PHE A 155 4.34 10.36 8.09
C PHE A 155 3.76 9.94 6.75
N VAL A 156 4.32 10.43 5.66
CA VAL A 156 3.94 9.99 4.31
C VAL A 156 5.00 9.05 3.78
N LEU A 157 4.60 7.83 3.40
CA LEU A 157 5.51 6.86 2.82
C LEU A 157 6.01 7.35 1.46
N PRO A 158 7.33 7.48 1.27
CA PRO A 158 7.93 7.87 0.01
C PRO A 158 7.83 6.74 -1.02
N TRP A 159 8.11 7.06 -2.29
CA TRP A 159 8.45 6.04 -3.25
C TRP A 159 9.75 5.33 -2.85
N TYR A 160 9.83 4.05 -3.11
CA TYR A 160 11.00 3.22 -2.87
C TYR A 160 11.55 2.68 -4.19
N GLY A 161 12.82 2.93 -4.45
CA GLY A 161 13.48 2.57 -5.70
C GLY A 161 13.01 3.39 -6.90
N GLU A 162 13.60 3.05 -8.05
CA GLU A 162 13.22 3.65 -9.33
C GLU A 162 11.97 2.96 -9.90
N PRO A 163 11.23 3.64 -10.80
CA PRO A 163 10.12 3.01 -11.50
C PRO A 163 10.56 1.76 -12.27
N VAL A 164 9.74 0.71 -12.24
CA VAL A 164 9.99 -0.54 -12.96
C VAL A 164 8.91 -0.74 -14.00
N THR A 165 9.32 -0.92 -15.27
CA THR A 165 8.39 -1.20 -16.36
C THR A 165 8.19 -2.69 -16.51
N LEU A 166 6.94 -3.16 -16.39
CA LEU A 166 6.54 -4.53 -16.69
C LEU A 166 5.92 -4.58 -18.08
N ASP A 167 6.59 -5.28 -19.00
CA ASP A 167 6.07 -5.54 -20.36
C ASP A 167 5.49 -6.95 -20.40
N TYR A 168 4.18 -7.06 -20.21
CA TYR A 168 3.50 -8.35 -20.16
C TYR A 168 3.44 -9.04 -21.53
N SER A 169 3.75 -8.33 -22.62
CA SER A 169 3.81 -8.90 -23.97
C SER A 169 5.18 -9.50 -24.33
N ASP A 170 6.20 -9.19 -23.51
CA ASP A 170 7.57 -9.70 -23.71
C ASP A 170 8.00 -10.50 -22.46
N PRO A 171 7.96 -11.84 -22.50
CA PRO A 171 8.33 -12.69 -21.38
C PRO A 171 9.76 -12.46 -20.88
N GLN A 172 10.69 -12.13 -21.77
CA GLN A 172 12.09 -11.92 -21.41
C GLN A 172 12.28 -10.58 -20.68
N ALA A 173 11.61 -9.52 -21.14
CA ALA A 173 11.60 -8.22 -20.46
C ALA A 173 10.88 -8.32 -19.10
N LEU A 174 9.80 -9.10 -19.02
CA LEU A 174 9.06 -9.34 -17.78
C LEU A 174 9.91 -10.07 -16.73
N GLU A 175 10.68 -11.09 -17.15
CA GLU A 175 11.60 -11.83 -16.26
C GLU A 175 12.68 -10.91 -15.68
N VAL A 176 13.34 -10.09 -16.52
CA VAL A 176 14.33 -9.11 -16.07
C VAL A 176 13.73 -8.13 -15.06
N SER A 177 12.51 -7.64 -15.33
CA SER A 177 11.83 -6.72 -14.42
C SER A 177 11.42 -7.39 -13.11
N ALA A 178 11.03 -8.66 -13.14
CA ALA A 178 10.73 -9.44 -11.94
C ALA A 178 11.99 -9.64 -11.07
N GLU A 179 13.16 -9.89 -11.68
CA GLU A 179 14.44 -9.95 -10.96
C GLU A 179 14.79 -8.62 -10.29
N MET A 180 14.56 -7.49 -10.96
CA MET A 180 14.74 -6.16 -10.37
C MET A 180 13.84 -5.96 -9.15
N LEU A 181 12.56 -6.34 -9.23
CA LEU A 181 11.63 -6.27 -8.11
C LEU A 181 12.08 -7.16 -6.95
N ASN A 182 12.51 -8.39 -7.22
CA ASN A 182 13.03 -9.30 -6.21
C ASN A 182 14.27 -8.73 -5.50
N HIS A 183 15.14 -8.04 -6.24
CA HIS A 183 16.30 -7.37 -5.65
C HIS A 183 15.89 -6.21 -4.70
N LEU A 184 14.89 -5.42 -5.07
CA LEU A 184 14.34 -4.38 -4.20
C LEU A 184 13.70 -4.97 -2.94
N ILE A 185 12.94 -6.06 -3.10
CA ILE A 185 12.31 -6.79 -1.98
C ILE A 185 13.38 -7.29 -1.00
N ALA A 186 14.40 -7.99 -1.50
CA ALA A 186 15.50 -8.49 -0.67
C ALA A 186 16.25 -7.36 0.07
N GLY A 187 16.31 -6.16 -0.51
CA GLY A 187 16.85 -4.98 0.16
C GLY A 187 16.02 -4.56 1.37
N VAL A 188 14.68 -4.53 1.22
CA VAL A 188 13.74 -4.19 2.31
C VAL A 188 13.74 -5.27 3.40
N GLU A 189 13.78 -6.55 3.02
CA GLU A 189 13.83 -7.67 3.96
C GLU A 189 15.09 -7.62 4.83
N LYS A 190 16.22 -7.23 4.25
CA LYS A 190 17.48 -7.12 4.97
C LYS A 190 17.50 -5.96 5.96
N GLU A 191 16.91 -4.84 5.60
CA GLU A 191 16.85 -3.64 6.42
C GLU A 191 15.69 -2.75 5.93
N ASP A 192 14.76 -2.38 6.79
CA ASP A 192 13.69 -1.46 6.42
C ASP A 192 14.27 -0.06 6.10
N PRO A 193 14.30 0.37 4.83
CA PRO A 193 14.93 1.61 4.43
C PRO A 193 14.19 2.83 4.97
N TRP A 194 12.85 2.76 5.07
CA TRP A 194 12.06 3.86 5.56
C TRP A 194 12.24 4.10 7.05
N VAL A 195 12.28 3.03 7.85
CA VAL A 195 12.52 3.13 9.30
C VAL A 195 13.94 3.63 9.58
N LYS A 196 14.92 3.15 8.81
CA LYS A 196 16.30 3.61 8.91
C LYS A 196 16.46 5.09 8.58
N GLU A 197 15.91 5.52 7.45
CA GLU A 197 16.04 6.90 6.97
C GLU A 197 15.24 7.88 7.83
N THR A 198 14.04 7.49 8.28
CA THR A 198 13.14 8.37 9.01
C THR A 198 13.44 8.44 10.50
N PHE A 199 13.85 7.33 11.13
CA PHE A 199 14.01 7.22 12.59
C PHE A 199 15.44 6.86 13.01
N GLY A 200 16.37 6.59 12.08
CA GLY A 200 17.75 6.22 12.36
C GLY A 200 17.90 4.84 13.00
N ILE A 201 16.89 3.99 12.91
CA ILE A 201 16.92 2.62 13.46
C ILE A 201 17.43 1.68 12.38
N SER A 202 18.56 1.06 12.62
CA SER A 202 19.20 0.08 11.73
C SER A 202 19.22 -1.29 12.39
N GLY A 203 19.16 -2.33 11.55
CA GLY A 203 19.26 -3.71 11.97
C GLY A 203 17.99 -4.23 12.63
N VAL A 204 17.42 -5.25 12.06
CA VAL A 204 16.28 -5.97 12.64
C VAL A 204 16.78 -7.34 13.05
N GLU A 205 17.02 -7.52 14.34
CA GLU A 205 17.09 -8.86 14.91
C GLU A 205 15.73 -9.52 14.69
N GLY A 206 15.66 -10.53 13.84
CA GLY A 206 14.42 -11.26 13.55
C GLY A 206 14.18 -11.55 12.06
N ILE A 207 14.74 -10.77 11.13
CA ILE A 207 14.70 -11.15 9.70
C ILE A 207 15.73 -12.24 9.40
N GLU A 208 16.82 -12.36 10.14
CA GLU A 208 17.79 -13.45 9.95
C GLU A 208 17.16 -14.83 10.15
N ASP A 209 16.22 -14.99 11.07
CA ASP A 209 15.54 -16.27 11.27
C ASP A 209 14.61 -16.64 10.09
N VAL A 210 13.97 -15.65 9.47
CA VAL A 210 13.16 -15.86 8.26
C VAL A 210 14.05 -16.12 7.04
N LEU A 211 15.19 -15.42 6.92
CA LEU A 211 16.15 -15.61 5.83
C LEU A 211 16.89 -16.95 5.93
N GLN A 212 17.03 -17.57 7.10
CA GLN A 212 17.63 -18.89 7.24
C GLN A 212 16.75 -20.02 6.71
N GLU A 213 15.42 -19.84 6.67
CA GLU A 213 14.48 -20.80 6.08
C GLU A 213 14.30 -20.61 4.56
N ILE A 214 14.58 -19.41 4.02
CA ILE A 214 14.47 -19.09 2.59
C ILE A 214 15.36 -19.97 1.70
N PRO A 215 16.63 -20.31 2.03
CA PRO A 215 17.42 -21.21 1.20
C PRO A 215 16.82 -22.61 1.00
N ALA A 216 16.05 -23.10 1.96
CA ALA A 216 15.36 -24.39 1.84
C ALA A 216 14.11 -24.26 0.95
N LEU A 217 13.48 -23.10 0.92
CA LEU A 217 12.32 -22.77 0.06
C LEU A 217 12.75 -22.42 -1.37
N LEU A 218 13.88 -21.72 -1.54
CA LEU A 218 14.48 -21.46 -2.86
C LEU A 218 15.03 -22.72 -3.53
N ALA A 219 15.33 -23.78 -2.76
CA ALA A 219 15.71 -25.09 -3.26
C ALA A 219 14.50 -25.98 -3.58
N ALA A 220 13.29 -25.60 -3.19
CA ALA A 220 12.07 -26.25 -3.64
C ALA A 220 11.81 -25.87 -5.10
N GLU A 221 11.61 -26.85 -5.96
CA GLU A 221 11.44 -26.69 -7.42
C GLU A 221 10.16 -25.94 -7.84
N ASP A 222 9.50 -25.22 -6.92
CA ASP A 222 8.32 -24.41 -7.19
C ASP A 222 8.65 -22.91 -7.13
N PRO A 223 8.78 -22.23 -8.29
CA PRO A 223 9.00 -20.78 -8.35
C PRO A 223 7.87 -19.96 -7.71
N ASN A 224 6.71 -20.58 -7.40
CA ASN A 224 5.60 -19.91 -6.75
C ASN A 224 5.79 -19.75 -5.23
N SER A 225 6.64 -20.56 -4.60
CA SER A 225 6.85 -20.47 -3.14
C SER A 225 7.58 -19.21 -2.70
N CYS A 226 8.51 -18.69 -3.51
CA CYS A 226 9.25 -17.47 -3.21
C CYS A 226 8.38 -16.22 -3.17
N MET A 227 7.23 -16.22 -3.87
CA MET A 227 6.35 -15.05 -3.94
C MET A 227 5.31 -14.99 -2.81
N GLU A 228 5.05 -16.08 -2.09
CA GLU A 228 4.18 -16.05 -0.91
C GLU A 228 4.82 -15.33 0.28
N PHE A 229 6.13 -15.34 0.38
CA PHE A 229 6.87 -14.64 1.44
C PHE A 229 7.15 -13.16 1.13
N ALA A 230 7.07 -12.73 -0.13
CA ALA A 230 7.15 -11.32 -0.52
C ALA A 230 5.97 -10.47 0.00
N GLU A 231 4.96 -11.06 0.62
CA GLU A 231 3.85 -10.34 1.26
C GLU A 231 4.29 -9.42 2.42
N VAL A 232 5.50 -9.60 2.93
CA VAL A 232 5.96 -8.82 4.09
C VAL A 232 6.69 -7.53 3.69
N ALA A 233 7.28 -7.46 2.49
CA ALA A 233 8.28 -6.45 2.20
C ALA A 233 7.86 -5.30 1.27
N LEU A 234 7.16 -5.53 0.17
CA LEU A 234 6.92 -4.47 -0.83
C LEU A 234 5.55 -4.62 -1.46
N LEU A 235 4.67 -3.61 -1.36
CA LEU A 235 3.72 -3.41 -2.43
C LEU A 235 2.75 -2.24 -2.27
N CYS A 236 2.92 -1.23 -3.04
CA CYS A 236 1.85 -0.63 -3.83
C CYS A 236 2.49 -0.36 -5.18
N LEU A 237 2.29 -1.25 -6.12
CA LEU A 237 2.69 -1.01 -7.49
C LEU A 237 1.58 -0.18 -8.14
N LEU A 238 1.90 1.01 -8.55
CA LEU A 238 0.93 1.98 -9.04
C LEU A 238 1.32 2.49 -10.40
N HIS A 239 0.32 2.54 -11.25
CA HIS A 239 0.39 3.07 -12.58
C HIS A 239 0.73 4.57 -12.57
N THR A 240 1.70 4.99 -13.35
CA THR A 240 1.95 6.39 -13.63
C THR A 240 1.29 6.81 -14.95
N ASP A 241 0.81 8.01 -14.99
CA ASP A 241 -0.09 8.71 -15.89
C ASP A 241 0.16 8.66 -17.42
N GLY A 242 0.80 7.65 -17.96
CA GLY A 242 1.20 7.62 -19.39
C GLY A 242 0.19 7.08 -20.40
N GLN A 243 -0.85 6.34 -20.00
CA GLN A 243 -1.75 5.67 -20.96
C GLN A 243 -3.25 5.83 -20.69
N ARG A 244 -3.71 7.06 -20.53
CA ARG A 244 -5.14 7.39 -20.35
C ARG A 244 -6.05 7.06 -21.54
N GLN A 245 -5.57 6.57 -22.68
CA GLN A 245 -6.35 6.54 -23.91
C GLN A 245 -6.76 5.15 -24.44
N GLY A 246 -6.29 4.05 -23.89
CA GLY A 246 -6.53 2.72 -24.47
C GLY A 246 -7.57 1.85 -23.76
N LEU A 247 -7.75 1.96 -22.46
CA LEU A 247 -8.58 1.03 -21.66
C LEU A 247 -9.96 1.58 -21.28
N ALA A 248 -10.24 2.86 -21.51
CA ALA A 248 -11.51 3.50 -21.14
C ALA A 248 -12.73 3.06 -21.97
N GLN A 249 -12.56 2.25 -23.02
CA GLN A 249 -13.65 1.81 -23.91
C GLN A 249 -14.09 0.35 -23.73
N HIS A 250 -13.43 -0.44 -22.88
CA HIS A 250 -13.85 -1.82 -22.64
C HIS A 250 -14.67 -1.92 -21.35
N LYS A 251 -15.81 -2.62 -21.47
CA LYS A 251 -16.73 -2.97 -20.38
C LYS A 251 -15.94 -3.30 -19.11
N ARG A 252 -16.47 -2.86 -17.94
CA ARG A 252 -16.05 -3.33 -16.63
C ARG A 252 -15.65 -4.78 -16.71
N ILE A 253 -14.37 -5.04 -16.69
CA ILE A 253 -13.83 -6.38 -16.50
C ILE A 253 -13.86 -6.58 -15.00
N ASP A 254 -14.84 -7.36 -14.56
CA ASP A 254 -14.93 -7.85 -13.18
C ASP A 254 -13.85 -8.93 -13.02
N VAL A 255 -12.61 -8.49 -13.00
CA VAL A 255 -11.45 -9.35 -12.81
C VAL A 255 -11.37 -9.61 -11.34
N GLY A 256 -12.18 -10.42 -10.68
CA GLY A 256 -12.03 -10.88 -9.29
C GLY A 256 -11.16 -10.02 -8.35
N LEU A 257 -10.71 -8.89 -8.80
CA LEU A 257 -10.24 -7.73 -8.09
C LEU A 257 -11.51 -7.06 -7.56
N GLU A 258 -12.06 -7.58 -6.46
CA GLU A 258 -12.96 -6.82 -5.59
C GLU A 258 -12.19 -5.62 -5.00
N ALA A 259 -11.66 -4.82 -5.85
CA ALA A 259 -11.06 -3.56 -5.52
C ALA A 259 -11.25 -2.69 -6.72
N GLY A 260 -11.98 -1.62 -6.55
CA GLY A 260 -12.10 -0.55 -7.52
C GLY A 260 -10.74 0.11 -7.84
N LEU A 261 -9.81 -0.66 -8.35
CA LEU A 261 -8.70 -0.21 -9.14
C LEU A 261 -9.24 -0.04 -10.54
N GLU A 262 -9.93 1.07 -10.80
CA GLU A 262 -9.92 1.60 -12.15
C GLU A 262 -8.45 1.91 -12.46
N VAL A 263 -7.84 1.12 -13.30
CA VAL A 263 -6.64 1.49 -14.03
C VAL A 263 -7.05 2.69 -14.89
N VAL A 264 -6.72 3.88 -14.45
CA VAL A 264 -6.94 5.12 -15.20
C VAL A 264 -5.71 5.37 -16.06
#